data_baa5e9a4f8d43aac1731d756969d5145
#
_entry.id   baa5e9a4f8d43aac1731d756969d5145
#
_cell.length_a   1.000
_cell.length_b   1.000
_cell.length_c   1.000
_cell.angle_alpha   90.00
_cell.angle_beta   90.00
_cell.angle_gamma   90.00
#
_symmetry.space_group_name_H-M   'P 1'
#
loop_
_entity.id
_entity.type
_entity.pdbx_description
1 polymer ?
#
loop_
_entity_poly.entity_id
_entity_poly.type
_entity_poly.pdbx_seq_one_letter_code
_entity_poly.pdbx_strand_id
1 'polypeptide(L)'
;MRRFLVKFCALFSIIWGLIAYCTFVVKPQASGDMGKIGMIPFGNKYNASINEPFDLLEPCVNTFPDTVKQTSSVLTIGDSFSQLGKYGYSQFVAMDAKCTISNIARNEYGPEQEFIVLVNNHKISPGTIVIIESVERSFIGRLNSLDFSETNMSKPLSKDNNKIDALNGVLIWLRTALGMKQPIKKFHTENNLFSHETRHNELYIYSSKWDGDGDILFGDLTDDYIKKAYENLYKLQEFAQNNEINLIYLVAADKYDVYEPFILEDHPKNPTLDSIPNEKWLINTKPLLQEAVSSGIKDVYYINDTHWSPIGSQIVGEEVARRIKDLYLSQE
;
A
#
# COMPACT_ATOMS: atom_id res chain seq x y z
N MET A 1 14.14 41.97 35.15
CA MET A 1 13.24 40.84 35.27
C MET A 1 11.87 41.08 34.60
N ARG A 2 11.09 42.11 34.90
CA ARG A 2 9.75 42.37 34.33
C ARG A 2 9.74 42.50 32.79
N ARG A 3 10.72 43.25 32.22
CA ARG A 3 10.85 43.40 30.76
C ARG A 3 11.23 42.10 30.02
N PHE A 4 11.98 41.22 30.69
CA PHE A 4 12.33 39.91 30.14
C PHE A 4 11.10 38.98 30.15
N LEU A 5 10.34 38.95 31.26
CA LEU A 5 9.12 38.17 31.33
C LEU A 5 8.08 38.60 30.30
N VAL A 6 7.88 39.89 30.08
CA VAL A 6 6.95 40.39 29.06
C VAL A 6 7.37 39.95 27.64
N LYS A 7 8.66 40.05 27.32
CA LYS A 7 9.18 39.59 26.02
C LYS A 7 9.06 38.08 25.86
N PHE A 8 9.34 37.31 26.91
CA PHE A 8 9.20 35.88 26.96
C PHE A 8 7.75 35.44 26.77
N CYS A 9 6.82 36.04 27.50
CA CYS A 9 5.39 35.75 27.36
C CYS A 9 4.85 36.14 25.98
N ALA A 10 5.30 37.26 25.41
CA ALA A 10 4.91 37.66 24.06
C ALA A 10 5.41 36.65 23.00
N LEU A 11 6.67 36.24 23.07
CA LEU A 11 7.22 35.22 22.16
C LEU A 11 6.50 33.88 22.35
N PHE A 12 6.23 33.48 23.60
CA PHE A 12 5.53 32.23 23.91
C PHE A 12 4.08 32.28 23.44
N SER A 13 3.40 33.42 23.54
CA SER A 13 2.04 33.62 23.03
C SER A 13 2.00 33.51 21.49
N ILE A 14 3.01 34.02 20.78
CA ILE A 14 3.12 33.88 19.32
C ILE A 14 3.30 32.40 18.95
N ILE A 15 4.20 31.70 19.65
CA ILE A 15 4.44 30.28 19.40
C ILE A 15 3.18 29.46 19.68
N TRP A 16 2.50 29.69 20.81
CA TRP A 16 1.24 29.02 21.17
C TRP A 16 0.11 29.40 20.21
N GLY A 17 0.03 30.63 19.77
CA GLY A 17 -0.92 31.08 18.76
C GLY A 17 -0.68 30.37 17.41
N LEU A 18 0.57 30.19 17.03
CA LEU A 18 0.94 29.46 15.82
C LEU A 18 0.60 27.97 15.94
N ILE A 19 0.92 27.35 17.07
CA ILE A 19 0.57 25.95 17.36
C ILE A 19 -0.96 25.76 17.38
N ALA A 20 -1.69 26.64 18.03
CA ALA A 20 -3.15 26.64 18.06
C ALA A 20 -3.74 26.81 16.65
N TYR A 21 -3.23 27.79 15.88
CA TYR A 21 -3.61 28.00 14.49
C TYR A 21 -3.37 26.73 13.65
N CYS A 22 -2.16 26.15 13.73
CA CYS A 22 -1.84 24.91 13.04
C CYS A 22 -2.72 23.75 13.48
N THR A 23 -3.07 23.65 14.77
CA THR A 23 -3.88 22.55 15.32
C THR A 23 -5.38 22.69 14.97
N PHE A 24 -5.91 23.91 14.95
CA PHE A 24 -7.35 24.15 14.80
C PHE A 24 -7.77 24.59 13.39
N VAL A 25 -6.89 25.30 12.68
CA VAL A 25 -7.18 25.86 11.34
C VAL A 25 -6.55 25.04 10.25
N VAL A 26 -5.27 24.67 10.40
CA VAL A 26 -4.57 23.72 9.53
C VAL A 26 -4.81 22.33 10.09
N LYS A 27 -6.05 21.86 10.13
CA LYS A 27 -6.31 20.45 10.44
C LYS A 27 -5.49 19.64 9.44
N PRO A 28 -4.56 18.78 9.88
CA PRO A 28 -3.94 17.83 8.98
C PRO A 28 -5.10 17.06 8.36
N GLN A 29 -5.29 17.24 7.06
CA GLN A 29 -6.38 16.59 6.38
C GLN A 29 -6.07 15.11 6.41
N ALA A 30 -6.92 14.35 7.07
CA ALA A 30 -6.69 12.95 7.43
C ALA A 30 -6.75 11.98 6.25
N SER A 31 -6.86 12.46 5.01
CA SER A 31 -6.90 11.63 3.81
C SER A 31 -5.53 11.52 3.18
N GLY A 32 -5.08 10.29 3.05
CA GLY A 32 -3.83 9.92 2.40
C GLY A 32 -2.61 9.98 3.34
N ASP A 33 -1.73 9.02 3.21
CA ASP A 33 -0.51 8.92 4.04
C ASP A 33 0.50 10.02 3.71
N MET A 34 0.66 10.41 2.45
CA MET A 34 1.50 11.56 2.06
C MET A 34 0.91 12.90 2.50
N GLY A 35 -0.42 13.00 2.59
CA GLY A 35 -1.09 14.15 3.16
C GLY A 35 -0.77 14.33 4.64
N LYS A 36 -0.64 13.24 5.39
CA LYS A 36 -0.24 13.25 6.81
C LYS A 36 1.24 13.62 6.98
N ILE A 37 2.10 13.14 6.10
CA ILE A 37 3.56 13.29 6.20
C ILE A 37 4.03 14.60 5.56
N GLY A 38 3.48 15.01 4.42
CA GLY A 38 4.01 16.08 3.59
C GLY A 38 3.11 17.29 3.39
N MET A 39 1.94 17.33 4.03
CA MET A 39 0.98 18.43 3.92
C MET A 39 0.68 18.84 2.46
N ILE A 40 0.27 17.87 1.66
CA ILE A 40 -0.32 18.17 0.34
C ILE A 40 -1.73 18.73 0.60
N PRO A 41 -1.97 20.04 0.40
CA PRO A 41 -3.11 20.73 1.04
C PRO A 41 -4.47 20.54 0.35
N PHE A 42 -4.59 19.65 -0.63
CA PHE A 42 -5.79 19.53 -1.49
C PHE A 42 -6.46 18.15 -1.45
N GLY A 43 -6.03 17.27 -0.52
CA GLY A 43 -6.39 15.86 -0.54
C GLY A 43 -7.88 15.54 -0.39
N ASN A 44 -8.62 16.21 0.51
CA ASN A 44 -9.96 15.75 0.87
C ASN A 44 -10.99 15.86 -0.27
N LYS A 45 -11.04 17.00 -0.97
CA LYS A 45 -12.01 17.18 -2.08
C LYS A 45 -11.65 16.30 -3.27
N TYR A 46 -10.35 16.22 -3.57
CA TYR A 46 -9.84 15.40 -4.65
C TYR A 46 -10.11 13.90 -4.39
N ASN A 47 -9.73 13.38 -3.22
CA ASN A 47 -10.01 11.98 -2.88
C ASN A 47 -11.51 11.68 -2.83
N ALA A 48 -12.34 12.60 -2.33
CA ALA A 48 -13.78 12.45 -2.31
C ALA A 48 -14.35 12.32 -3.73
N SER A 49 -13.91 13.14 -4.68
CA SER A 49 -14.38 13.06 -6.08
C SER A 49 -13.99 11.75 -6.78
N ILE A 50 -12.84 11.17 -6.43
CA ILE A 50 -12.42 9.86 -6.96
C ILE A 50 -13.24 8.73 -6.31
N ASN A 51 -13.57 8.86 -5.03
CA ASN A 51 -14.29 7.83 -4.27
C ASN A 51 -15.80 7.83 -4.55
N GLU A 52 -16.38 8.99 -4.89
CA GLU A 52 -17.83 9.17 -5.08
C GLU A 52 -18.48 8.09 -5.98
N PRO A 53 -17.93 7.71 -7.13
CA PRO A 53 -18.51 6.66 -7.97
C PRO A 53 -18.58 5.28 -7.28
N PHE A 54 -17.77 5.06 -6.26
CA PHE A 54 -17.65 3.80 -5.51
C PHE A 54 -18.36 3.83 -4.15
N ASP A 55 -18.92 4.96 -3.77
CA ASP A 55 -19.61 5.10 -2.47
C ASP A 55 -20.92 4.31 -2.38
N LEU A 56 -21.44 3.87 -3.52
CA LEU A 56 -22.63 3.01 -3.59
C LEU A 56 -22.31 1.52 -3.37
N LEU A 57 -21.02 1.14 -3.29
CA LEU A 57 -20.61 -0.24 -3.09
C LEU A 57 -20.82 -0.65 -1.62
N GLU A 58 -21.58 -1.71 -1.41
CA GLU A 58 -21.67 -2.34 -0.10
C GLU A 58 -20.41 -3.17 0.18
N PRO A 59 -19.89 -3.17 1.41
CA PRO A 59 -18.72 -3.98 1.76
C PRO A 59 -19.02 -5.48 1.62
N CYS A 60 -18.25 -6.16 0.74
CA CYS A 60 -18.35 -7.60 0.52
C CYS A 60 -17.23 -8.38 1.26
N VAL A 61 -16.33 -7.67 1.91
CA VAL A 61 -15.13 -8.24 2.54
C VAL A 61 -15.21 -8.12 4.06
N ASN A 62 -15.06 -9.22 4.74
CA ASN A 62 -15.01 -9.26 6.20
C ASN A 62 -13.55 -9.22 6.67
N THR A 63 -13.21 -8.32 7.59
CA THR A 63 -11.88 -8.25 8.19
C THR A 63 -11.92 -8.90 9.58
N PHE A 64 -11.03 -9.85 9.81
CA PHE A 64 -10.92 -10.58 11.07
C PHE A 64 -9.57 -10.30 11.75
N PRO A 65 -9.54 -10.13 13.07
CA PRO A 65 -8.33 -10.31 13.83
C PRO A 65 -7.96 -11.81 13.87
N ASP A 66 -6.73 -12.15 14.17
CA ASP A 66 -6.00 -13.42 14.10
C ASP A 66 -6.69 -14.74 14.47
N THR A 67 -7.93 -14.73 14.87
CA THR A 67 -8.68 -15.91 15.32
C THR A 67 -9.77 -16.30 14.32
N VAL A 68 -9.40 -16.63 13.10
CA VAL A 68 -10.40 -16.91 12.06
C VAL A 68 -10.99 -18.29 12.21
N LYS A 69 -12.30 -18.35 12.43
CA LYS A 69 -13.11 -19.46 11.90
C LYS A 69 -13.38 -19.13 10.44
N GLN A 70 -12.70 -19.83 9.56
CA GLN A 70 -12.85 -19.62 8.14
C GLN A 70 -14.26 -20.01 7.70
N THR A 71 -15.01 -19.04 7.20
CA THR A 71 -16.31 -19.24 6.56
C THR A 71 -16.27 -18.94 5.06
N SER A 72 -15.14 -18.45 4.58
CA SER A 72 -14.96 -17.95 3.21
C SER A 72 -14.13 -18.91 2.37
N SER A 73 -14.49 -19.07 1.09
CA SER A 73 -13.71 -19.83 0.11
C SER A 73 -12.43 -19.10 -0.32
N VAL A 74 -12.36 -17.78 -0.10
CA VAL A 74 -11.23 -16.93 -0.45
C VAL A 74 -10.76 -16.17 0.79
N LEU A 75 -9.46 -16.21 1.03
CA LEU A 75 -8.78 -15.50 2.11
C LEU A 75 -7.76 -14.53 1.53
N THR A 76 -7.71 -13.30 2.04
CA THR A 76 -6.63 -12.36 1.73
C THR A 76 -5.75 -12.14 2.95
N ILE A 77 -4.44 -12.22 2.75
CA ILE A 77 -3.41 -11.91 3.73
C ILE A 77 -2.51 -10.88 3.08
N GLY A 78 -2.49 -9.65 3.56
CA GLY A 78 -1.76 -8.61 2.85
C GLY A 78 -1.37 -7.40 3.68
N ASP A 79 -0.65 -6.52 3.02
CA ASP A 79 -0.23 -5.22 3.54
C ASP A 79 -1.39 -4.22 3.59
N SER A 80 -1.04 -2.95 3.61
CA SER A 80 -2.01 -1.86 3.67
C SER A 80 -2.93 -1.78 2.45
N PHE A 81 -2.53 -2.27 1.28
CA PHE A 81 -3.38 -2.33 0.09
C PHE A 81 -4.57 -3.29 0.27
N SER A 82 -4.40 -4.35 1.05
CA SER A 82 -5.48 -5.25 1.44
C SER A 82 -6.41 -4.67 2.52
N GLN A 83 -6.03 -3.57 3.18
CA GLN A 83 -6.79 -2.96 4.28
C GLN A 83 -7.65 -1.75 3.87
N LEU A 84 -7.83 -1.50 2.59
CA LEU A 84 -8.53 -0.31 2.06
C LEU A 84 -10.07 -0.39 2.17
N GLY A 85 -10.62 -1.46 2.75
CA GLY A 85 -12.06 -1.63 2.93
C GLY A 85 -12.80 -1.67 1.59
N LYS A 86 -13.91 -0.92 1.47
CA LYS A 86 -14.73 -0.89 0.25
C LYS A 86 -14.00 -0.36 -1.00
N TYR A 87 -12.88 0.31 -0.83
CA TYR A 87 -12.06 0.84 -1.92
C TYR A 87 -10.88 -0.07 -2.27
N GLY A 88 -10.70 -1.17 -1.55
CA GLY A 88 -9.61 -2.12 -1.78
C GLY A 88 -9.90 -3.11 -2.89
N TYR A 89 -8.84 -3.65 -3.50
CA TYR A 89 -8.94 -4.63 -4.59
C TYR A 89 -9.77 -5.87 -4.20
N SER A 90 -9.70 -6.30 -2.96
CA SER A 90 -10.46 -7.47 -2.46
C SER A 90 -11.97 -7.29 -2.55
N GLN A 91 -12.47 -6.04 -2.45
CA GLN A 91 -13.88 -5.72 -2.68
C GLN A 91 -14.29 -6.03 -4.13
N PHE A 92 -13.48 -5.62 -5.10
CA PHE A 92 -13.74 -5.86 -6.52
C PHE A 92 -13.59 -7.34 -6.87
N VAL A 93 -12.62 -8.04 -6.27
CA VAL A 93 -12.51 -9.51 -6.39
C VAL A 93 -13.79 -10.20 -5.91
N ALA A 94 -14.30 -9.82 -4.74
CA ALA A 94 -15.53 -10.40 -4.18
C ALA A 94 -16.73 -10.20 -5.10
N MET A 95 -16.85 -9.01 -5.70
CA MET A 95 -17.93 -8.67 -6.63
C MET A 95 -17.82 -9.45 -7.94
N ASP A 96 -16.64 -9.50 -8.54
CA ASP A 96 -16.44 -10.10 -9.86
C ASP A 96 -16.40 -11.63 -9.82
N ALA A 97 -15.75 -12.21 -8.84
CA ALA A 97 -15.72 -13.66 -8.63
C ALA A 97 -17.00 -14.18 -7.95
N LYS A 98 -17.89 -13.28 -7.49
CA LYS A 98 -19.13 -13.62 -6.77
C LYS A 98 -18.87 -14.53 -5.57
N CYS A 99 -17.83 -14.22 -4.81
CA CYS A 99 -17.40 -15.01 -3.67
C CYS A 99 -17.35 -14.15 -2.39
N THR A 100 -17.38 -14.84 -1.24
CA THR A 100 -17.12 -14.20 0.04
C THR A 100 -15.62 -14.19 0.31
N ILE A 101 -15.05 -13.04 0.65
CA ILE A 101 -13.66 -12.90 1.00
C ILE A 101 -13.54 -12.58 2.49
N SER A 102 -12.61 -13.25 3.14
CA SER A 102 -12.14 -12.91 4.49
C SER A 102 -10.76 -12.28 4.38
N ASN A 103 -10.57 -11.12 5.01
CA ASN A 103 -9.30 -10.43 5.04
C ASN A 103 -8.68 -10.54 6.43
N ILE A 104 -7.44 -11.03 6.50
CA ILE A 104 -6.66 -11.08 7.74
C ILE A 104 -6.11 -9.69 8.04
N ALA A 105 -6.26 -9.24 9.28
CA ALA A 105 -5.68 -7.98 9.72
C ALA A 105 -4.15 -8.04 9.65
N ARG A 106 -3.54 -6.90 9.28
CA ARG A 106 -2.08 -6.77 9.18
C ARG A 106 -1.41 -7.06 10.54
N ASN A 107 -0.33 -7.80 10.51
CA ASN A 107 0.43 -8.19 11.70
C ASN A 107 1.94 -7.86 11.56
N GLU A 108 2.72 -8.24 12.59
CA GLU A 108 4.15 -7.93 12.67
C GLU A 108 5.02 -8.73 11.69
N TYR A 109 4.57 -9.92 11.28
CA TYR A 109 5.39 -10.83 10.43
C TYR A 109 5.39 -10.47 8.95
N GLY A 110 4.40 -9.72 8.49
CA GLY A 110 4.13 -9.58 7.07
C GLY A 110 3.34 -10.76 6.49
N PRO A 111 2.76 -10.61 5.29
CA PRO A 111 1.76 -11.52 4.77
C PRO A 111 2.28 -12.94 4.48
N GLU A 112 3.52 -13.07 4.00
CA GLU A 112 4.10 -14.35 3.63
C GLU A 112 4.35 -15.25 4.85
N GLN A 113 4.96 -14.69 5.89
CA GLN A 113 5.22 -15.43 7.12
C GLN A 113 3.94 -15.73 7.87
N GLU A 114 2.96 -14.80 7.85
CA GLU A 114 1.65 -15.04 8.45
C GLU A 114 0.92 -16.19 7.78
N PHE A 115 0.97 -16.28 6.46
CA PHE A 115 0.41 -17.41 5.73
C PHE A 115 0.99 -18.74 6.23
N ILE A 116 2.33 -18.85 6.35
CA ILE A 116 3.00 -20.06 6.85
C ILE A 116 2.52 -20.41 8.27
N VAL A 117 2.48 -19.42 9.15
CA VAL A 117 2.03 -19.62 10.55
C VAL A 117 0.58 -20.07 10.61
N LEU A 118 -0.32 -19.50 9.81
CA LEU A 118 -1.72 -19.90 9.76
C LEU A 118 -1.89 -21.32 9.25
N VAL A 119 -1.13 -21.73 8.24
CA VAL A 119 -1.14 -23.11 7.72
C VAL A 119 -0.62 -24.08 8.76
N ASN A 120 0.54 -23.82 9.36
CA ASN A 120 1.14 -24.69 10.40
C ASN A 120 0.24 -24.85 11.63
N ASN A 121 -0.58 -23.86 11.94
CA ASN A 121 -1.58 -23.92 13.02
C ASN A 121 -2.95 -24.45 12.57
N HIS A 122 -3.07 -25.01 11.36
CA HIS A 122 -4.32 -25.55 10.82
C HIS A 122 -5.48 -24.54 10.84
N LYS A 123 -5.19 -23.25 10.59
CA LYS A 123 -6.18 -22.17 10.54
C LYS A 123 -6.77 -21.97 9.14
N ILE A 124 -6.11 -22.49 8.11
CA ILE A 124 -6.55 -22.46 6.72
C ILE A 124 -6.94 -23.89 6.32
N SER A 125 -8.15 -24.06 5.80
CA SER A 125 -8.65 -25.37 5.38
C SER A 125 -8.13 -25.73 3.98
N PRO A 126 -7.92 -27.03 3.69
CA PRO A 126 -7.67 -27.49 2.33
C PRO A 126 -8.74 -26.99 1.33
N GLY A 127 -8.34 -26.70 0.10
CA GLY A 127 -9.21 -26.15 -0.95
C GLY A 127 -9.44 -24.64 -0.87
N THR A 128 -8.98 -23.96 0.19
CA THR A 128 -9.09 -22.50 0.28
C THR A 128 -8.23 -21.81 -0.77
N ILE A 129 -8.76 -20.75 -1.39
CA ILE A 129 -7.99 -19.86 -2.21
C ILE A 129 -7.39 -18.77 -1.31
N VAL A 130 -6.07 -18.65 -1.29
CA VAL A 130 -5.37 -17.63 -0.51
C VAL A 130 -4.70 -16.64 -1.44
N ILE A 131 -5.01 -15.37 -1.25
CA ILE A 131 -4.34 -14.26 -1.93
C ILE A 131 -3.36 -13.65 -0.94
N ILE A 132 -2.05 -13.79 -1.21
CA ILE A 132 -1.00 -13.09 -0.48
C ILE A 132 -0.68 -11.80 -1.25
N GLU A 133 -0.95 -10.64 -0.64
CA GLU A 133 -0.56 -9.35 -1.20
C GLU A 133 0.66 -8.81 -0.47
N SER A 134 1.73 -8.55 -1.20
CA SER A 134 2.96 -7.99 -0.66
C SER A 134 3.40 -6.76 -1.44
N VAL A 135 3.70 -5.69 -0.70
CA VAL A 135 4.16 -4.44 -1.30
C VAL A 135 5.59 -4.58 -1.83
N GLU A 136 5.84 -4.04 -3.02
CA GLU A 136 7.10 -4.14 -3.76
C GLU A 136 8.34 -3.90 -2.89
N ARG A 137 8.37 -2.82 -2.14
CA ARG A 137 9.51 -2.42 -1.29
C ARG A 137 9.88 -3.40 -0.19
N SER A 138 9.04 -4.38 0.09
CA SER A 138 9.25 -5.32 1.21
C SER A 138 9.33 -6.77 0.79
N PHE A 139 8.77 -7.17 -0.36
CA PHE A 139 8.57 -8.57 -0.69
C PHE A 139 9.88 -9.36 -0.85
N ILE A 140 10.92 -8.78 -1.48
CA ILE A 140 12.22 -9.45 -1.63
C ILE A 140 12.85 -9.77 -0.26
N GLY A 141 12.84 -8.80 0.65
CA GLY A 141 13.36 -8.99 2.01
C GLY A 141 12.59 -10.04 2.80
N ARG A 142 11.27 -10.00 2.71
CA ARG A 142 10.37 -10.95 3.37
C ARG A 142 10.56 -12.37 2.85
N LEU A 143 10.57 -12.56 1.54
CA LEU A 143 10.82 -13.88 0.95
C LEU A 143 12.17 -14.46 1.38
N ASN A 144 13.20 -13.62 1.53
CA ASN A 144 14.51 -14.07 1.98
C ASN A 144 14.59 -14.41 3.48
N SER A 145 13.59 -13.99 4.26
CA SER A 145 13.52 -14.23 5.71
C SER A 145 12.50 -15.28 6.15
N LEU A 146 11.87 -16.01 5.21
CA LEU A 146 10.83 -16.99 5.53
C LEU A 146 11.36 -18.15 6.38
N ASP A 147 10.60 -18.48 7.42
CA ASP A 147 10.75 -19.69 8.21
C ASP A 147 9.50 -20.58 8.06
N PHE A 148 9.64 -21.67 7.30
CA PHE A 148 8.56 -22.61 7.02
C PHE A 148 8.18 -23.47 8.24
N SER A 149 8.95 -23.43 9.32
CA SER A 149 8.69 -24.18 10.57
C SER A 149 8.02 -23.35 11.65
N GLU A 150 7.85 -22.02 11.44
CA GLU A 150 7.31 -21.10 12.43
C GLU A 150 5.84 -21.41 12.73
N THR A 151 5.50 -21.45 14.01
CA THR A 151 4.13 -21.73 14.52
C THR A 151 3.64 -20.66 15.50
N ASN A 152 4.50 -19.75 15.94
CA ASN A 152 4.10 -18.71 16.88
C ASN A 152 3.19 -17.71 16.17
N MET A 153 1.98 -17.49 16.71
CA MET A 153 1.07 -16.48 16.19
C MET A 153 1.64 -15.09 16.45
N SER A 154 1.67 -14.26 15.41
CA SER A 154 2.05 -12.85 15.54
C SER A 154 0.97 -12.05 16.28
N LYS A 155 1.35 -10.88 16.75
CA LYS A 155 0.37 -9.93 17.28
C LYS A 155 -0.14 -9.03 16.16
N PRO A 156 -1.45 -8.70 16.17
CA PRO A 156 -1.97 -7.66 15.28
C PRO A 156 -1.22 -6.36 15.50
N LEU A 157 -0.87 -5.66 14.42
CA LEU A 157 -0.34 -4.31 14.53
C LEU A 157 -1.40 -3.43 15.18
N SER A 158 -1.08 -2.85 16.34
CA SER A 158 -1.97 -1.90 16.99
C SER A 158 -2.23 -0.73 16.02
N LYS A 159 -3.50 -0.34 15.88
CA LYS A 159 -3.82 0.92 15.18
C LYS A 159 -3.08 2.04 15.89
N ASP A 160 -2.08 2.61 15.21
CA ASP A 160 -1.31 3.72 15.75
C ASP A 160 -2.21 4.84 16.24
N ASN A 161 -1.89 5.36 17.42
CA ASN A 161 -2.65 6.43 18.07
C ASN A 161 -2.56 7.71 17.21
N ASN A 162 -3.66 8.08 16.53
CA ASN A 162 -3.83 9.29 15.72
C ASN A 162 -3.38 10.62 16.36
N LYS A 163 -3.02 10.63 17.65
CA LYS A 163 -2.53 11.82 18.36
C LYS A 163 -1.08 12.19 18.05
N ILE A 164 -0.25 11.19 17.68
CA ILE A 164 1.15 11.42 17.32
C ILE A 164 1.24 12.01 15.91
N ASP A 165 0.32 11.65 15.01
CA ASP A 165 0.29 12.10 13.64
C ASP A 165 0.11 13.61 13.48
N ALA A 166 -0.73 14.23 14.31
CA ALA A 166 -0.95 15.69 14.27
C ALA A 166 0.31 16.48 14.68
N LEU A 167 1.04 15.99 15.68
CA LEU A 167 2.28 16.62 16.14
C LEU A 167 3.40 16.43 15.10
N ASN A 168 3.50 15.24 14.51
CA ASN A 168 4.44 14.94 13.44
C ASN A 168 4.17 15.82 12.22
N GLY A 169 2.91 16.02 11.81
CA GLY A 169 2.53 16.91 10.72
C GLY A 169 3.00 18.35 10.94
N VAL A 170 2.86 18.89 12.17
CA VAL A 170 3.36 20.23 12.52
C VAL A 170 4.88 20.30 12.47
N LEU A 171 5.57 19.26 12.96
CA LEU A 171 7.04 19.19 12.94
C LEU A 171 7.57 19.11 11.50
N ILE A 172 6.92 18.37 10.63
CA ILE A 172 7.27 18.24 9.22
C ILE A 172 7.05 19.58 8.50
N TRP A 173 5.92 20.24 8.76
CA TRP A 173 5.67 21.59 8.22
C TRP A 173 6.74 22.59 8.67
N LEU A 174 7.12 22.60 9.95
CA LEU A 174 8.19 23.44 10.46
C LEU A 174 9.53 23.15 9.79
N ARG A 175 9.88 21.87 9.60
CA ARG A 175 11.10 21.45 8.89
C ARG A 175 11.08 21.95 7.45
N THR A 176 9.95 21.82 6.77
CA THR A 176 9.74 22.31 5.39
C THR A 176 9.89 23.82 5.30
N ALA A 177 9.26 24.56 6.22
CA ALA A 177 9.34 26.01 6.29
C ALA A 177 10.76 26.53 6.61
N LEU A 178 11.58 25.70 7.30
CA LEU A 178 12.99 25.99 7.59
C LEU A 178 13.95 25.51 6.49
N GLY A 179 13.44 25.07 5.34
CA GLY A 179 14.26 24.59 4.22
C GLY A 179 14.97 23.26 4.48
N MET A 180 14.52 22.51 5.49
CA MET A 180 15.04 21.17 5.78
C MET A 180 14.54 20.17 4.74
N LYS A 181 15.27 19.07 4.56
CA LYS A 181 14.95 17.99 3.61
C LYS A 181 13.51 17.50 3.75
N GLN A 182 12.77 17.46 2.65
CA GLN A 182 11.39 17.02 2.63
C GLN A 182 11.29 15.51 2.40
N PRO A 183 10.37 14.79 3.08
CA PRO A 183 10.15 13.37 2.85
C PRO A 183 9.38 13.07 1.56
N ILE A 184 8.90 14.12 0.85
CA ILE A 184 8.15 13.96 -0.40
C ILE A 184 8.93 14.59 -1.53
N LYS A 185 9.19 13.83 -2.59
CA LYS A 185 9.73 14.31 -3.83
C LYS A 185 8.60 14.54 -4.82
N LYS A 186 8.70 15.66 -5.56
CA LYS A 186 7.78 15.99 -6.64
C LYS A 186 8.49 15.83 -7.97
N PHE A 187 7.83 15.18 -8.92
CA PHE A 187 8.23 15.10 -10.32
C PHE A 187 7.14 15.71 -11.21
N HIS A 188 7.51 16.11 -12.41
CA HIS A 188 6.57 16.46 -13.46
C HIS A 188 6.43 15.30 -14.44
N THR A 189 5.26 15.20 -15.06
CA THR A 189 4.94 14.10 -15.97
C THR A 189 4.48 14.62 -17.32
N GLU A 190 4.73 13.87 -18.38
CA GLU A 190 4.32 14.21 -19.74
C GLU A 190 2.80 14.27 -19.91
N ASN A 191 2.09 13.41 -19.19
CA ASN A 191 0.66 13.20 -19.29
C ASN A 191 -0.08 13.72 -18.08
N ASN A 192 -1.36 14.04 -18.25
CA ASN A 192 -2.28 14.37 -17.17
C ASN A 192 -2.67 13.11 -16.40
N LEU A 193 -1.80 12.64 -15.51
CA LEU A 193 -1.97 11.39 -14.76
C LEU A 193 -3.09 11.45 -13.71
N PHE A 194 -3.44 12.66 -13.30
CA PHE A 194 -4.43 12.88 -12.25
C PHE A 194 -5.55 13.81 -12.76
N SER A 195 -6.75 13.63 -12.23
CA SER A 195 -7.90 14.48 -12.53
C SER A 195 -7.90 15.81 -11.78
N HIS A 196 -6.89 16.08 -10.95
CA HIS A 196 -6.76 17.31 -10.20
C HIS A 196 -6.62 18.53 -11.12
N GLU A 197 -7.44 19.57 -10.93
CA GLU A 197 -7.56 20.73 -11.84
C GLU A 197 -6.24 21.46 -12.12
N THR A 198 -5.39 21.62 -11.10
CA THR A 198 -4.17 22.43 -11.19
C THR A 198 -2.87 21.64 -11.08
N ARG A 199 -2.93 20.34 -10.75
CA ARG A 199 -1.77 19.49 -10.47
C ARG A 199 -1.85 18.15 -11.18
N HIS A 200 -2.52 18.12 -12.31
CA HIS A 200 -2.77 16.91 -13.10
C HIS A 200 -1.49 16.24 -13.65
N ASN A 201 -0.40 16.99 -13.74
CA ASN A 201 0.92 16.55 -14.20
C ASN A 201 1.99 16.55 -13.10
N GLU A 202 1.61 16.59 -11.83
CA GLU A 202 2.53 16.51 -10.69
C GLU A 202 2.44 15.14 -10.02
N LEU A 203 3.55 14.42 -9.98
CA LEU A 203 3.68 13.14 -9.28
C LEU A 203 4.38 13.36 -7.95
N TYR A 204 3.73 12.98 -6.88
CA TYR A 204 4.27 13.04 -5.52
C TYR A 204 4.62 11.65 -5.02
N ILE A 205 5.88 11.49 -4.60
CA ILE A 205 6.44 10.23 -4.12
C ILE A 205 6.99 10.43 -2.71
N TYR A 206 6.72 9.47 -1.84
CA TYR A 206 7.32 9.43 -0.53
C TYR A 206 8.81 9.10 -0.64
N SER A 207 9.68 10.03 -0.28
CA SER A 207 11.11 9.97 -0.56
C SER A 207 11.99 9.71 0.67
N SER A 208 11.42 9.28 1.81
CA SER A 208 12.25 8.97 2.98
C SER A 208 13.29 7.88 2.70
N LYS A 209 13.14 7.15 1.62
CA LYS A 209 14.09 6.16 1.10
C LYS A 209 15.08 6.63 0.05
N TRP A 210 14.98 7.82 -0.41
CA TRP A 210 16.16 8.41 -1.05
C TRP A 210 17.38 8.35 -0.11
N ASP A 211 17.13 8.13 1.19
CA ASP A 211 18.09 7.98 2.25
C ASP A 211 18.08 6.60 2.93
N GLY A 212 17.39 5.60 2.37
CA GLY A 212 17.30 4.26 2.92
C GLY A 212 15.91 3.78 3.37
N ASP A 213 14.88 4.64 3.44
CA ASP A 213 13.54 4.32 3.94
C ASP A 213 12.40 5.00 3.16
N GLY A 214 11.76 4.49 2.13
CA GLY A 214 10.62 5.09 1.38
C GLY A 214 10.13 4.20 0.23
N ASP A 215 9.32 4.72 -0.66
CA ASP A 215 8.71 3.96 -1.77
C ASP A 215 9.66 3.61 -2.92
N ILE A 216 10.94 3.93 -2.83
CA ILE A 216 11.90 3.69 -3.89
C ILE A 216 12.98 2.77 -3.37
N LEU A 217 12.92 1.53 -3.75
CA LEU A 217 13.92 0.53 -3.46
C LEU A 217 15.13 0.73 -4.40
N PHE A 218 15.96 1.71 -4.09
CA PHE A 218 17.30 1.82 -4.67
C PHE A 218 18.31 1.28 -3.65
N GLY A 219 18.08 0.06 -3.19
CA GLY A 219 19.07 -0.64 -2.39
C GLY A 219 19.98 -1.43 -3.30
N ASP A 220 21.16 -1.74 -2.81
CA ASP A 220 22.11 -2.67 -3.41
C ASP A 220 21.59 -4.12 -3.38
N LEU A 221 20.39 -4.35 -3.98
CA LEU A 221 19.88 -5.70 -4.16
C LEU A 221 20.76 -6.38 -5.20
N THR A 222 21.58 -7.31 -4.74
CA THR A 222 22.38 -8.14 -5.63
C THR A 222 21.49 -9.13 -6.38
N ASP A 223 21.87 -9.50 -7.60
CA ASP A 223 21.15 -10.51 -8.39
C ASP A 223 20.96 -11.81 -7.61
N ASP A 224 21.96 -12.23 -6.82
CA ASP A 224 21.86 -13.42 -5.98
C ASP A 224 20.80 -13.28 -4.88
N TYR A 225 20.64 -12.08 -4.31
CA TYR A 225 19.63 -11.83 -3.27
C TYR A 225 18.21 -11.86 -3.86
N ILE A 226 18.03 -11.29 -5.05
CA ILE A 226 16.76 -11.34 -5.80
C ILE A 226 16.44 -12.78 -6.22
N LYS A 227 17.44 -13.49 -6.77
CA LYS A 227 17.28 -14.90 -7.16
C LYS A 227 16.85 -15.77 -5.99
N LYS A 228 17.50 -15.62 -4.83
CA LYS A 228 17.13 -16.35 -3.61
C LYS A 228 15.67 -16.05 -3.19
N ALA A 229 15.22 -14.82 -3.31
CA ALA A 229 13.83 -14.46 -3.01
C ALA A 229 12.85 -15.21 -3.93
N TYR A 230 13.12 -15.27 -5.23
CA TYR A 230 12.30 -16.04 -6.16
C TYR A 230 12.33 -17.54 -5.92
N GLU A 231 13.48 -18.12 -5.55
CA GLU A 231 13.55 -19.51 -5.11
C GLU A 231 12.64 -19.76 -3.89
N ASN A 232 12.63 -18.84 -2.94
CA ASN A 232 11.76 -18.94 -1.76
C ASN A 232 10.29 -18.69 -2.10
N LEU A 233 9.99 -17.88 -3.09
CA LEU A 233 8.62 -17.71 -3.61
C LEU A 233 8.07 -19.03 -4.21
N TYR A 234 8.88 -19.76 -4.97
CA TYR A 234 8.50 -21.08 -5.46
C TYR A 234 8.33 -22.10 -4.32
N LYS A 235 9.20 -22.07 -3.30
CA LYS A 235 9.00 -22.90 -2.08
C LYS A 235 7.71 -22.56 -1.36
N LEU A 236 7.30 -21.28 -1.32
CA LEU A 236 6.04 -20.84 -0.74
C LEU A 236 4.84 -21.42 -1.52
N GLN A 237 4.93 -21.43 -2.84
CA GLN A 237 3.93 -22.08 -3.69
C GLN A 237 3.87 -23.59 -3.48
N GLU A 238 5.03 -24.26 -3.41
CA GLU A 238 5.11 -25.69 -3.12
C GLU A 238 4.54 -26.01 -1.71
N PHE A 239 4.84 -25.19 -0.73
CA PHE A 239 4.29 -25.30 0.62
C PHE A 239 2.75 -25.16 0.62
N ALA A 240 2.19 -24.23 -0.15
CA ALA A 240 0.75 -24.11 -0.32
C ALA A 240 0.14 -25.36 -0.95
N GLN A 241 0.72 -25.86 -2.05
CA GLN A 241 0.26 -27.06 -2.74
C GLN A 241 0.31 -28.31 -1.86
N ASN A 242 1.38 -28.50 -1.08
CA ASN A 242 1.52 -29.62 -0.15
C ASN A 242 0.49 -29.61 0.99
N ASN A 243 -0.13 -28.45 1.24
CA ASN A 243 -1.22 -28.27 2.20
C ASN A 243 -2.61 -28.15 1.51
N GLU A 244 -2.69 -28.49 0.23
CA GLU A 244 -3.92 -28.43 -0.59
C GLU A 244 -4.54 -27.01 -0.62
N ILE A 245 -3.70 -25.96 -0.61
CA ILE A 245 -4.12 -24.56 -0.64
C ILE A 245 -3.85 -23.98 -2.03
N ASN A 246 -4.83 -23.27 -2.55
CA ASN A 246 -4.75 -22.59 -3.84
C ASN A 246 -4.18 -21.18 -3.65
N LEU A 247 -2.91 -20.97 -3.97
CA LEU A 247 -2.23 -19.70 -3.75
C LEU A 247 -2.30 -18.80 -4.99
N ILE A 248 -2.63 -17.53 -4.77
CA ILE A 248 -2.35 -16.41 -5.66
C ILE A 248 -1.43 -15.45 -4.91
N TYR A 249 -0.27 -15.16 -5.49
CA TYR A 249 0.65 -14.18 -4.95
C TYR A 249 0.57 -12.88 -5.77
N LEU A 250 0.29 -11.77 -5.07
CA LEU A 250 0.06 -10.45 -5.66
C LEU A 250 1.18 -9.50 -5.19
N VAL A 251 2.02 -9.05 -6.11
CA VAL A 251 3.01 -8.00 -5.82
C VAL A 251 2.40 -6.66 -6.13
N ALA A 252 2.15 -5.88 -5.08
CA ALA A 252 1.65 -4.52 -5.20
C ALA A 252 2.79 -3.58 -5.53
N ALA A 253 2.89 -3.16 -6.79
CA ALA A 253 3.89 -2.21 -7.26
C ALA A 253 3.81 -0.89 -6.48
N ASP A 254 4.94 -0.25 -6.29
CA ASP A 254 4.98 1.08 -5.70
C ASP A 254 4.57 2.14 -6.72
N LYS A 255 3.98 3.22 -6.24
CA LYS A 255 3.47 4.32 -7.08
C LYS A 255 4.53 4.86 -8.02
N TYR A 256 5.79 4.94 -7.56
CA TYR A 256 6.91 5.38 -8.38
C TYR A 256 7.09 4.49 -9.60
N ASP A 257 7.11 3.17 -9.42
CA ASP A 257 7.40 2.21 -10.48
C ASP A 257 6.32 2.16 -11.56
N VAL A 258 5.08 2.43 -11.17
CA VAL A 258 3.96 2.53 -12.13
C VAL A 258 4.05 3.80 -12.96
N TYR A 259 4.42 4.93 -12.35
CA TYR A 259 4.46 6.23 -13.03
C TYR A 259 5.85 6.60 -13.57
N GLU A 260 6.89 5.81 -13.28
CA GLU A 260 8.28 6.05 -13.69
C GLU A 260 8.41 6.37 -15.19
N PRO A 261 7.77 5.63 -16.13
CA PRO A 261 7.92 5.88 -17.56
C PRO A 261 7.40 7.25 -18.03
N PHE A 262 6.62 7.95 -17.20
CA PHE A 262 6.00 9.22 -17.54
C PHE A 262 6.70 10.42 -16.90
N ILE A 263 7.77 10.21 -16.12
CA ILE A 263 8.53 11.27 -15.45
C ILE A 263 9.42 12.00 -16.44
N LEU A 264 9.36 13.34 -16.43
CA LEU A 264 10.14 14.20 -17.35
C LEU A 264 11.57 14.44 -16.89
N GLU A 265 11.79 14.51 -15.58
CA GLU A 265 13.11 14.75 -15.01
C GLU A 265 13.98 13.51 -15.12
N ASP A 266 15.31 13.69 -15.07
CA ASP A 266 16.25 12.59 -14.88
C ASP A 266 16.01 11.93 -13.52
N HIS A 267 15.80 10.62 -13.54
CA HIS A 267 15.41 9.83 -12.36
C HIS A 267 15.98 8.41 -12.47
N PRO A 268 16.30 7.78 -11.34
CA PRO A 268 16.77 6.42 -11.32
C PRO A 268 15.63 5.45 -11.65
N LYS A 269 15.98 4.31 -12.25
CA LYS A 269 15.05 3.21 -12.55
C LYS A 269 15.14 2.12 -11.50
N ASN A 270 13.99 1.51 -11.22
CA ASN A 270 13.92 0.34 -10.33
C ASN A 270 13.57 -0.90 -11.16
N PRO A 271 14.54 -1.79 -11.45
CA PRO A 271 14.31 -2.99 -12.24
C PRO A 271 13.76 -4.18 -11.43
N THR A 272 13.51 -4.03 -10.13
CA THR A 272 13.17 -5.14 -9.24
C THR A 272 11.96 -5.94 -9.74
N LEU A 273 10.91 -5.26 -10.20
CA LEU A 273 9.71 -5.93 -10.72
C LEU A 273 9.84 -6.43 -12.16
N ASP A 274 10.87 -5.99 -12.90
CA ASP A 274 11.04 -6.38 -14.30
C ASP A 274 11.54 -7.83 -14.42
N SER A 275 12.13 -8.38 -13.37
CA SER A 275 12.65 -9.76 -13.29
C SER A 275 11.67 -10.76 -12.63
N ILE A 276 10.47 -10.34 -12.27
CA ILE A 276 9.47 -11.24 -11.67
C ILE A 276 9.09 -12.35 -12.66
N PRO A 277 9.08 -13.63 -12.22
CA PRO A 277 8.64 -14.74 -13.07
C PRO A 277 7.20 -14.56 -13.57
N ASN A 278 6.95 -14.93 -14.82
CA ASN A 278 5.61 -14.90 -15.41
C ASN A 278 4.87 -16.21 -15.14
N GLU A 279 4.27 -16.32 -13.96
CA GLU A 279 3.52 -17.48 -13.52
C GLU A 279 2.01 -17.19 -13.43
N LYS A 280 1.17 -18.20 -13.65
CA LYS A 280 -0.29 -18.01 -13.60
C LYS A 280 -0.80 -17.65 -12.22
N TRP A 281 -0.14 -18.11 -11.17
CA TRP A 281 -0.49 -17.86 -9.76
C TRP A 281 0.18 -16.59 -9.20
N LEU A 282 1.04 -15.93 -9.98
CA LEU A 282 1.78 -14.73 -9.59
C LEU A 282 1.32 -13.53 -10.40
N ILE A 283 0.93 -12.48 -9.74
CA ILE A 283 0.46 -11.23 -10.36
C ILE A 283 1.44 -10.11 -10.02
N ASN A 284 2.15 -9.63 -11.04
CA ASN A 284 2.90 -8.37 -10.98
C ASN A 284 1.97 -7.23 -11.41
N THR A 285 1.65 -6.31 -10.51
CA THR A 285 0.73 -5.23 -10.82
C THR A 285 1.37 -4.08 -11.62
N LYS A 286 2.72 -3.99 -11.69
CA LYS A 286 3.41 -2.92 -12.42
C LYS A 286 2.97 -2.82 -13.89
N PRO A 287 3.14 -3.86 -14.73
CA PRO A 287 2.76 -3.77 -16.13
C PRO A 287 1.26 -3.53 -16.33
N LEU A 288 0.42 -4.14 -15.49
CA LEU A 288 -1.03 -3.97 -15.55
C LEU A 288 -1.45 -2.50 -15.33
N LEU A 289 -0.89 -1.87 -14.31
CA LEU A 289 -1.22 -0.49 -13.96
C LEU A 289 -0.53 0.51 -14.91
N GLN A 290 0.67 0.21 -15.41
CA GLN A 290 1.32 1.00 -16.46
C GLN A 290 0.52 1.02 -17.76
N GLU A 291 -0.05 -0.11 -18.16
CA GLU A 291 -0.92 -0.19 -19.33
C GLU A 291 -2.18 0.66 -19.14
N ALA A 292 -2.80 0.62 -17.98
CA ALA A 292 -3.95 1.45 -17.65
C ALA A 292 -3.61 2.96 -17.76
N VAL A 293 -2.49 3.38 -17.17
CA VAL A 293 -2.02 4.77 -17.26
C VAL A 293 -1.73 5.14 -18.71
N SER A 294 -1.04 4.29 -19.48
CA SER A 294 -0.71 4.50 -20.90
C SER A 294 -1.96 4.64 -21.78
N SER A 295 -3.03 3.93 -21.43
CA SER A 295 -4.33 4.04 -22.11
C SER A 295 -5.14 5.29 -21.74
N GLY A 296 -4.60 6.14 -20.87
CA GLY A 296 -5.20 7.40 -20.45
C GLY A 296 -6.09 7.32 -19.21
N ILE A 297 -6.08 6.21 -18.49
CA ILE A 297 -6.78 6.09 -17.20
C ILE A 297 -6.03 6.93 -16.17
N LYS A 298 -6.77 7.88 -15.57
CA LYS A 298 -6.24 8.78 -14.55
C LYS A 298 -6.47 8.22 -13.15
N ASP A 299 -5.73 8.79 -12.20
CA ASP A 299 -5.94 8.52 -10.77
C ASP A 299 -5.82 7.04 -10.37
N VAL A 300 -4.98 6.27 -11.04
CA VAL A 300 -4.71 4.86 -10.68
C VAL A 300 -4.21 4.77 -9.24
N TYR A 301 -3.40 5.74 -8.81
CA TYR A 301 -3.10 6.02 -7.41
C TYR A 301 -3.68 7.38 -7.02
N TYR A 302 -3.97 7.58 -5.75
CA TYR A 302 -4.26 8.93 -5.29
C TYR A 302 -3.01 9.81 -5.42
N ILE A 303 -3.20 11.09 -5.77
CA ILE A 303 -2.08 12.02 -5.89
C ILE A 303 -1.32 12.21 -4.56
N ASN A 304 -2.03 12.13 -3.45
CA ASN A 304 -1.57 12.39 -2.08
C ASN A 304 -1.45 11.15 -1.20
N ASP A 305 -1.41 9.96 -1.82
CA ASP A 305 -1.32 8.68 -1.12
C ASP A 305 -0.38 7.73 -1.86
N THR A 306 0.22 6.79 -1.15
CA THR A 306 1.03 5.71 -1.72
C THR A 306 0.18 4.54 -2.19
N HIS A 307 -1.10 4.51 -1.82
CA HIS A 307 -2.02 3.41 -2.17
C HIS A 307 -2.75 3.66 -3.49
N TRP A 308 -3.24 2.57 -4.07
CA TRP A 308 -4.18 2.62 -5.18
C TRP A 308 -5.41 3.43 -4.81
N SER A 309 -5.93 4.18 -5.75
CA SER A 309 -7.30 4.68 -5.68
C SER A 309 -8.30 3.53 -5.88
N PRO A 310 -9.61 3.74 -5.74
CA PRO A 310 -10.61 2.74 -6.12
C PRO A 310 -10.48 2.31 -7.58
N ILE A 311 -10.03 3.19 -8.48
CA ILE A 311 -9.80 2.89 -9.90
C ILE A 311 -8.66 1.86 -10.05
N GLY A 312 -7.51 2.10 -9.44
CA GLY A 312 -6.39 1.15 -9.46
C GLY A 312 -6.75 -0.16 -8.74
N SER A 313 -7.47 -0.07 -7.62
CA SER A 313 -7.97 -1.24 -6.89
C SER A 313 -8.94 -2.07 -7.71
N GLN A 314 -9.80 -1.45 -8.52
CA GLN A 314 -10.70 -2.16 -9.43
C GLN A 314 -9.91 -2.92 -10.50
N ILE A 315 -8.96 -2.26 -11.18
CA ILE A 315 -8.13 -2.88 -12.22
C ILE A 315 -7.42 -4.13 -11.68
N VAL A 316 -6.81 -4.01 -10.50
CA VAL A 316 -6.13 -5.14 -9.83
C VAL A 316 -7.12 -6.21 -9.41
N GLY A 317 -8.27 -5.81 -8.86
CA GLY A 317 -9.33 -6.72 -8.43
C GLY A 317 -9.90 -7.57 -9.57
N GLU A 318 -10.15 -6.95 -10.73
CA GLU A 318 -10.61 -7.63 -11.95
C GLU A 318 -9.59 -8.67 -12.43
N GLU A 319 -8.29 -8.34 -12.44
CA GLU A 319 -7.24 -9.30 -12.81
C GLU A 319 -7.15 -10.47 -11.80
N VAL A 320 -7.19 -10.19 -10.49
CA VAL A 320 -7.20 -11.24 -9.47
C VAL A 320 -8.43 -12.13 -9.62
N ALA A 321 -9.63 -11.56 -9.82
CA ALA A 321 -10.86 -12.31 -10.03
C ALA A 321 -10.78 -13.19 -11.28
N ARG A 322 -10.20 -12.69 -12.37
CA ARG A 322 -9.95 -13.43 -13.59
C ARG A 322 -9.05 -14.64 -13.30
N ARG A 323 -7.92 -14.45 -12.57
CA ARG A 323 -7.01 -15.55 -12.19
C ARG A 323 -7.69 -16.60 -11.33
N ILE A 324 -8.53 -16.20 -10.38
CA ILE A 324 -9.33 -17.13 -9.57
C ILE A 324 -10.22 -18.00 -10.47
N LYS A 325 -10.94 -17.39 -11.40
CA LYS A 325 -11.81 -18.12 -12.33
C LYS A 325 -11.02 -19.09 -13.19
N ASP A 326 -9.92 -18.62 -13.77
CA ASP A 326 -9.09 -19.41 -14.71
C ASP A 326 -8.40 -20.60 -14.03
N LEU A 327 -7.97 -20.46 -12.78
CA LEU A 327 -7.18 -21.48 -12.07
C LEU A 327 -8.04 -22.44 -11.26
N TYR A 328 -9.13 -21.96 -10.67
CA TYR A 328 -9.79 -22.69 -9.59
C TYR A 328 -11.30 -22.87 -9.74
N LEU A 329 -11.98 -22.08 -10.58
CA LEU A 329 -13.43 -22.16 -10.78
C LEU A 329 -13.85 -22.70 -12.15
N SER A 330 -12.94 -22.80 -13.11
CA SER A 330 -13.23 -23.28 -14.50
C SER A 330 -13.07 -24.80 -14.65
N GLN A 331 -12.97 -25.56 -13.56
CA GLN A 331 -12.82 -27.03 -13.58
C GLN A 331 -14.16 -27.77 -13.34
N GLU A 332 -15.28 -27.06 -13.34
CA GLU A 332 -16.62 -27.60 -13.41
C GLU A 332 -17.14 -27.53 -14.87
#